data_cc0370483fb6a5712c763670c7dd672c
#
_entry.id   cc0370483fb6a5712c763670c7dd672c
#
_cell.length_a   1.000
_cell.length_b   1.000
_cell.length_c   1.000
_cell.angle_alpha   90.00
_cell.angle_beta   90.00
_cell.angle_gamma   90.00
#
_symmetry.space_group_name_H-M   'P 1'
#
loop_
_entity.id
_entity.type
_entity.pdbx_description
1 polymer ?
#
loop_
_entity_poly.entity_id
_entity_poly.type
_entity_poly.pdbx_seq_one_letter_code
_entity_poly.pdbx_strand_id
1 'polypeptide(L)'
;KVDTEQVTAFPRAERLPTRTIFSDMNFRYVKSPAAPSSLTQSACTDSTITLTWTKIPEVYAYQIVRYDSSEDKYVSVGTAKGAGTTTFTDKNLQDGKKYTYKVRGYYKLSSGAIYGTYSAECTGITIADTIENFAAAVTAPTSVKLSWSPIPAATGYRVYRSNGSSGSYETIATTNSPDDCEVTDSQLNPGTKYNYKVRAYTTTDTNTIWHVLSDAKTITTDPGEVTGLKITSAYTSSLTLKWNKQENVDGYIVYVWEPSNATWTRLAKISSKSTDTYTHKGLPHSTEYSYTVCAYYKKNGTYHYTETASAVSGFTGPAVPSQIATASRTANSVTIRWTQISDATGYTVYKYNTSSKSFEQVARISGSSNRTYTFTGLKAGTEYKFGVRAYTERNGFTGFSDRKDFSSCTLPATFTSSFKYTPLGSQRFLQWSKLSYADGYIVYKYDQKANKYTRVKKITSNKTNFCFVPNLRRGYGYRVLAYMKYNGKIYYGAISKAPIKNTSLTGTITDSSVNLRAKAGTNSRVVRTLARGSKIKISGYAKSGRYIWYKVTYTRGSRKYTGYIRSDFIRVK
;
A
#
# COMPACT_ATOMS: atom_id res chain seq x y z
N LYS A 1 -31.90 -79.57 14.55
CA LYS A 1 -30.86 -80.36 15.26
C LYS A 1 -31.03 -80.03 16.73
N VAL A 2 -31.48 -81.04 17.51
CA VAL A 2 -31.64 -80.93 18.96
C VAL A 2 -30.26 -81.07 19.57
N ASP A 3 -29.85 -80.04 20.30
CA ASP A 3 -28.61 -80.06 21.07
C ASP A 3 -28.79 -80.94 22.28
N THR A 4 -28.23 -82.14 22.23
CA THR A 4 -28.16 -83.11 23.31
C THR A 4 -26.90 -82.84 24.15
N GLU A 5 -26.96 -81.93 25.10
CA GLU A 5 -25.91 -81.83 26.11
C GLU A 5 -26.39 -82.11 27.51
N GLN A 6 -25.84 -83.21 27.99
CA GLN A 6 -25.67 -83.62 29.38
C GLN A 6 -26.92 -84.03 30.19
N VAL A 7 -27.31 -85.21 29.93
CA VAL A 7 -27.88 -86.05 31.00
C VAL A 7 -26.73 -86.78 31.68
N THR A 8 -26.30 -86.33 32.85
CA THR A 8 -25.41 -87.11 33.70
C THR A 8 -26.17 -88.39 34.14
N ALA A 9 -25.62 -89.52 33.70
CA ALA A 9 -26.20 -90.84 34.05
C ALA A 9 -26.16 -91.09 35.56
N PHE A 10 -27.32 -91.43 36.12
CA PHE A 10 -27.41 -91.97 37.49
C PHE A 10 -26.78 -93.36 37.53
N PRO A 11 -26.14 -93.80 38.65
CA PRO A 11 -25.60 -95.14 38.79
C PRO A 11 -26.73 -96.19 38.80
N ARG A 12 -26.41 -97.33 38.21
CA ARG A 12 -27.27 -98.49 38.03
C ARG A 12 -27.85 -98.95 39.40
N ALA A 13 -29.19 -98.87 39.54
CA ALA A 13 -29.91 -99.39 40.70
C ALA A 13 -29.84 -100.93 40.75
N GLU A 14 -29.38 -101.48 41.85
CA GLU A 14 -29.53 -102.87 42.20
C GLU A 14 -31.03 -103.14 42.41
N ARG A 15 -31.48 -104.29 41.93
CA ARG A 15 -32.85 -104.79 42.06
C ARG A 15 -33.24 -104.92 43.53
N LEU A 16 -34.23 -104.17 43.96
CA LEU A 16 -34.99 -104.50 45.17
C LEU A 16 -36.44 -104.83 44.80
N PRO A 17 -37.10 -105.72 45.60
CA PRO A 17 -38.31 -106.35 45.23
C PRO A 17 -39.56 -105.44 45.33
N THR A 18 -40.40 -105.68 44.38
CA THR A 18 -41.77 -105.24 44.17
C THR A 18 -42.54 -104.53 45.31
N ARG A 19 -43.22 -103.50 44.91
CA ARG A 19 -44.26 -102.70 45.51
C ARG A 19 -43.90 -101.68 46.57
N THR A 20 -43.69 -100.50 46.07
CA THR A 20 -44.17 -99.32 46.81
C THR A 20 -44.68 -98.29 45.81
N ILE A 21 -45.87 -97.85 46.06
CA ILE A 21 -46.61 -96.87 45.28
C ILE A 21 -45.91 -95.54 45.27
N PHE A 22 -45.38 -95.12 44.14
CA PHE A 22 -45.02 -93.72 43.93
C PHE A 22 -46.19 -92.98 43.29
N SER A 23 -47.20 -92.65 44.05
CA SER A 23 -48.17 -91.64 43.70
C SER A 23 -47.67 -90.29 44.21
N ASP A 24 -47.62 -89.33 43.31
CA ASP A 24 -47.49 -87.91 43.55
C ASP A 24 -46.07 -87.33 43.93
N MET A 25 -45.07 -87.64 43.13
CA MET A 25 -43.98 -86.73 43.02
C MET A 25 -44.13 -85.86 41.72
N ASN A 26 -44.74 -84.71 41.85
CA ASN A 26 -44.73 -83.63 40.84
C ASN A 26 -43.30 -83.09 40.72
N PHE A 27 -42.52 -83.72 39.84
CA PHE A 27 -41.22 -83.10 39.45
C PHE A 27 -41.52 -81.90 38.58
N ARG A 28 -41.55 -80.72 39.18
CA ARG A 28 -41.48 -79.45 38.43
C ARG A 28 -40.06 -79.30 37.86
N TYR A 29 -39.91 -79.61 36.59
CA TYR A 29 -38.69 -79.25 35.86
C TYR A 29 -38.63 -77.73 35.77
N VAL A 30 -37.74 -77.15 36.53
CA VAL A 30 -37.47 -75.68 36.43
C VAL A 30 -36.40 -75.47 35.35
N LYS A 31 -36.87 -75.14 34.14
CA LYS A 31 -35.95 -74.76 33.05
C LYS A 31 -35.15 -73.54 33.48
N SER A 32 -33.85 -73.58 33.29
CA SER A 32 -33.00 -72.41 33.56
C SER A 32 -33.41 -71.20 32.73
N PRO A 33 -33.26 -70.00 33.22
CA PRO A 33 -33.56 -68.78 32.46
C PRO A 33 -32.82 -68.74 31.13
N ALA A 34 -33.47 -68.22 30.10
CA ALA A 34 -32.79 -67.90 28.82
C ALA A 34 -31.69 -66.82 28.99
N ALA A 35 -30.77 -66.73 28.05
CA ALA A 35 -29.80 -65.65 28.03
C ALA A 35 -30.50 -64.29 27.78
N PRO A 36 -30.18 -63.27 28.48
CA PRO A 36 -30.58 -61.90 28.11
C PRO A 36 -30.06 -61.57 26.72
N SER A 37 -30.92 -61.04 25.87
CA SER A 37 -30.49 -60.49 24.56
C SER A 37 -30.17 -58.97 24.67
N SER A 38 -29.55 -58.46 23.67
CA SER A 38 -29.29 -56.98 23.52
C SER A 38 -28.59 -56.34 24.72
N LEU A 39 -27.60 -57.04 25.34
CA LEU A 39 -26.74 -56.39 26.33
C LEU A 39 -25.93 -55.28 25.65
N THR A 40 -26.11 -54.05 26.10
CA THR A 40 -25.43 -52.87 25.56
C THR A 40 -25.05 -51.86 26.65
N GLN A 41 -24.07 -51.03 26.38
CA GLN A 41 -23.77 -49.84 27.18
C GLN A 41 -24.77 -48.74 26.84
N SER A 42 -25.48 -48.22 27.83
CA SER A 42 -26.46 -47.14 27.66
C SER A 42 -25.90 -45.76 28.09
N ALA A 43 -24.92 -45.72 29.01
CA ALA A 43 -24.24 -44.50 29.45
C ALA A 43 -22.85 -44.83 30.02
N CYS A 44 -21.99 -43.82 30.08
CA CYS A 44 -20.69 -43.90 30.74
C CYS A 44 -20.26 -42.55 31.30
N THR A 45 -19.35 -42.61 32.25
CA THR A 45 -18.52 -41.48 32.72
C THR A 45 -17.05 -41.90 32.67
N ASP A 46 -16.15 -41.11 33.25
CA ASP A 46 -14.76 -41.46 33.47
C ASP A 46 -14.56 -42.72 34.35
N SER A 47 -15.48 -42.96 35.26
CA SER A 47 -15.36 -44.00 36.31
C SER A 47 -16.55 -44.94 36.38
N THR A 48 -17.52 -44.83 35.49
CA THR A 48 -18.72 -45.68 35.50
C THR A 48 -19.13 -46.16 34.10
N ILE A 49 -19.73 -47.38 34.03
CA ILE A 49 -20.41 -47.89 32.83
C ILE A 49 -21.78 -48.34 33.24
N THR A 50 -22.81 -47.85 32.57
CA THR A 50 -24.20 -48.31 32.74
C THR A 50 -24.56 -49.25 31.59
N LEU A 51 -24.94 -50.47 31.96
CA LEU A 51 -25.36 -51.52 31.06
C LEU A 51 -26.88 -51.64 31.04
N THR A 52 -27.44 -52.00 29.91
CA THR A 52 -28.86 -52.34 29.75
C THR A 52 -28.99 -53.64 28.96
N TRP A 53 -30.04 -54.40 29.22
CA TRP A 53 -30.35 -55.66 28.54
C TRP A 53 -31.83 -55.88 28.43
N THR A 54 -32.22 -56.87 27.61
CA THR A 54 -33.63 -57.30 27.44
C THR A 54 -34.11 -58.03 28.66
N LYS A 55 -35.30 -57.68 29.15
CA LYS A 55 -35.96 -58.30 30.28
C LYS A 55 -36.20 -59.81 30.02
N ILE A 56 -35.87 -60.65 31.03
CA ILE A 56 -36.26 -62.05 31.10
C ILE A 56 -37.46 -62.18 32.08
N PRO A 57 -38.58 -62.73 31.68
CA PRO A 57 -39.72 -62.90 32.56
C PRO A 57 -39.37 -63.75 33.79
N GLU A 58 -39.98 -63.44 34.93
CA GLU A 58 -40.01 -64.26 36.16
C GLU A 58 -38.65 -64.52 36.84
N VAL A 59 -37.55 -64.00 36.38
CA VAL A 59 -36.27 -64.14 37.08
C VAL A 59 -36.31 -63.38 38.40
N TYR A 60 -35.63 -63.93 39.39
CA TYR A 60 -35.47 -63.29 40.69
C TYR A 60 -34.53 -62.05 40.59
N ALA A 61 -33.43 -62.22 39.85
CA ALA A 61 -32.47 -61.20 39.63
C ALA A 61 -31.51 -61.52 38.47
N TYR A 62 -30.71 -60.57 38.11
CA TYR A 62 -29.63 -60.74 37.14
C TYR A 62 -28.28 -60.69 37.83
N GLN A 63 -27.32 -61.50 37.44
CA GLN A 63 -25.91 -61.43 37.82
C GLN A 63 -25.14 -60.80 36.67
N ILE A 64 -24.40 -59.78 37.00
CA ILE A 64 -23.51 -59.05 36.08
C ILE A 64 -22.08 -59.47 36.38
N VAL A 65 -21.34 -59.89 35.36
CA VAL A 65 -19.95 -60.29 35.46
C VAL A 65 -19.11 -59.43 34.51
N ARG A 66 -17.91 -59.11 34.95
CA ARG A 66 -16.89 -58.40 34.18
C ARG A 66 -15.66 -59.30 34.03
N TYR A 67 -15.07 -59.26 32.85
CA TYR A 67 -13.83 -59.99 32.58
C TYR A 67 -12.67 -59.33 33.36
N ASP A 68 -11.95 -60.14 34.10
CA ASP A 68 -10.72 -59.75 34.80
C ASP A 68 -9.53 -60.36 34.06
N SER A 69 -8.74 -59.49 33.43
CA SER A 69 -7.56 -59.90 32.66
C SER A 69 -6.41 -60.42 33.50
N SER A 70 -6.38 -60.08 34.79
CA SER A 70 -5.32 -60.58 35.71
C SER A 70 -5.60 -62.03 36.15
N GLU A 71 -6.86 -62.43 36.20
CA GLU A 71 -7.30 -63.76 36.59
C GLU A 71 -7.77 -64.61 35.40
N ASP A 72 -7.77 -64.03 34.19
CA ASP A 72 -8.27 -64.66 32.94
C ASP A 72 -9.66 -65.27 33.08
N LYS A 73 -10.56 -64.56 33.79
CA LYS A 73 -11.94 -65.07 34.08
C LYS A 73 -12.94 -63.94 34.26
N TYR A 74 -14.22 -64.30 34.16
CA TYR A 74 -15.33 -63.40 34.50
C TYR A 74 -15.59 -63.37 36.01
N VAL A 75 -15.50 -62.20 36.65
CA VAL A 75 -15.79 -61.98 38.08
C VAL A 75 -17.12 -61.27 38.24
N SER A 76 -17.87 -61.59 39.29
CA SER A 76 -19.17 -60.94 39.58
C SER A 76 -18.92 -59.50 40.09
N VAL A 77 -19.49 -58.51 39.39
CA VAL A 77 -19.42 -57.09 39.78
C VAL A 77 -20.72 -56.57 40.35
N GLY A 78 -21.79 -57.33 40.22
CA GLY A 78 -23.05 -56.95 40.85
C GLY A 78 -24.25 -57.83 40.52
N THR A 79 -25.35 -57.44 41.17
CA THR A 79 -26.64 -58.10 40.98
C THR A 79 -27.75 -57.07 40.86
N ALA A 80 -28.58 -57.17 39.81
CA ALA A 80 -29.79 -56.37 39.62
C ALA A 80 -31.04 -57.18 40.04
N LYS A 81 -31.66 -56.79 41.18
CA LYS A 81 -32.79 -57.51 41.74
C LYS A 81 -34.13 -57.17 41.08
N GLY A 82 -34.93 -58.24 40.77
CA GLY A 82 -36.22 -58.09 40.11
C GLY A 82 -36.17 -58.27 38.61
N ALA A 83 -37.09 -58.97 38.01
CA ALA A 83 -37.17 -59.22 36.56
C ALA A 83 -37.28 -57.91 35.73
N GLY A 84 -37.82 -56.85 36.32
CA GLY A 84 -37.99 -55.57 35.66
C GLY A 84 -36.75 -54.66 35.73
N THR A 85 -35.75 -55.05 36.55
CA THR A 85 -34.50 -54.23 36.68
C THR A 85 -33.52 -54.70 35.62
N THR A 86 -33.54 -54.01 34.48
CA THR A 86 -32.74 -54.36 33.30
C THR A 86 -31.58 -53.42 33.08
N THR A 87 -31.14 -52.72 34.11
CA THR A 87 -30.00 -51.82 34.09
C THR A 87 -29.08 -52.07 35.27
N PHE A 88 -27.78 -51.82 35.08
CA PHE A 88 -26.77 -51.91 36.12
C PHE A 88 -25.64 -50.91 35.84
N THR A 89 -25.18 -50.19 36.86
CA THR A 89 -24.02 -49.27 36.72
C THR A 89 -22.84 -49.87 37.49
N ASP A 90 -21.81 -50.26 36.75
CA ASP A 90 -20.50 -50.60 37.30
C ASP A 90 -19.74 -49.33 37.65
N LYS A 91 -19.09 -49.29 38.79
CA LYS A 91 -18.43 -48.08 39.34
C LYS A 91 -16.98 -48.35 39.69
N ASN A 92 -16.25 -47.25 40.00
CA ASN A 92 -14.83 -47.27 40.35
C ASN A 92 -13.96 -47.90 39.27
N LEU A 93 -14.30 -47.62 38.02
CA LEU A 93 -13.55 -48.03 36.87
C LEU A 93 -12.44 -47.01 36.59
N GLN A 94 -11.39 -47.44 35.91
CA GLN A 94 -10.35 -46.51 35.39
C GLN A 94 -10.88 -45.80 34.14
N ASP A 95 -10.51 -44.55 33.98
CA ASP A 95 -10.87 -43.74 32.82
C ASP A 95 -10.21 -44.24 31.52
N GLY A 96 -10.87 -44.01 30.39
CA GLY A 96 -10.34 -44.35 29.06
C GLY A 96 -10.04 -45.84 28.85
N LYS A 97 -10.72 -46.74 29.56
CA LYS A 97 -10.49 -48.20 29.50
C LYS A 97 -11.69 -48.95 28.91
N LYS A 98 -11.39 -50.11 28.29
CA LYS A 98 -12.40 -51.07 27.81
C LYS A 98 -12.61 -52.12 28.87
N TYR A 99 -13.89 -52.50 29.10
CA TYR A 99 -14.34 -53.55 30.00
C TYR A 99 -15.30 -54.45 29.29
N THR A 100 -15.14 -55.78 29.44
CA THR A 100 -16.03 -56.76 28.82
C THR A 100 -16.98 -57.35 29.86
N TYR A 101 -18.27 -57.34 29.54
CA TYR A 101 -19.33 -57.76 30.45
C TYR A 101 -20.16 -58.89 29.85
N LYS A 102 -20.74 -59.74 30.75
CA LYS A 102 -21.82 -60.65 30.47
C LYS A 102 -22.87 -60.53 31.56
N VAL A 103 -24.12 -60.85 31.24
CA VAL A 103 -25.24 -60.81 32.16
C VAL A 103 -26.01 -62.11 32.03
N ARG A 104 -26.48 -62.72 33.16
CA ARG A 104 -27.40 -63.83 33.18
C ARG A 104 -28.50 -63.64 34.20
N GLY A 105 -29.71 -64.14 33.94
CA GLY A 105 -30.78 -64.21 34.91
C GLY A 105 -30.61 -65.40 35.81
N TYR A 106 -31.22 -65.39 36.99
CA TYR A 106 -31.37 -66.60 37.82
C TYR A 106 -32.68 -66.59 38.58
N TYR A 107 -33.18 -67.83 38.87
CA TYR A 107 -34.27 -68.10 39.78
C TYR A 107 -33.71 -68.34 41.18
N LYS A 108 -34.40 -67.90 42.22
CA LYS A 108 -34.06 -68.21 43.60
C LYS A 108 -35.04 -69.25 44.15
N LEU A 109 -34.54 -70.40 44.47
CA LEU A 109 -35.31 -71.51 45.10
C LEU A 109 -34.87 -71.65 46.55
N SER A 110 -35.65 -72.38 47.34
CA SER A 110 -35.29 -72.76 48.73
C SER A 110 -34.01 -73.60 48.79
N SER A 111 -33.72 -74.38 47.72
CA SER A 111 -32.51 -75.19 47.56
C SER A 111 -31.30 -74.52 46.96
N GLY A 112 -31.42 -73.26 46.56
CA GLY A 112 -30.31 -72.52 45.90
C GLY A 112 -30.74 -71.70 44.68
N ALA A 113 -29.78 -71.18 43.93
CA ALA A 113 -30.03 -70.39 42.72
C ALA A 113 -29.84 -71.26 41.45
N ILE A 114 -30.80 -71.20 40.52
CA ILE A 114 -30.67 -71.79 39.16
C ILE A 114 -30.31 -70.66 38.20
N TYR A 115 -29.09 -70.67 37.73
CA TYR A 115 -28.53 -69.65 36.80
C TYR A 115 -28.86 -70.04 35.35
N GLY A 116 -29.26 -69.06 34.57
CA GLY A 116 -29.36 -69.13 33.12
C GLY A 116 -28.05 -69.06 32.41
N THR A 117 -28.11 -69.17 31.10
CA THR A 117 -26.97 -68.92 30.23
C THR A 117 -26.61 -67.43 30.21
N TYR A 118 -25.32 -67.09 30.05
CA TYR A 118 -24.88 -65.74 29.88
C TYR A 118 -25.31 -65.15 28.52
N SER A 119 -25.48 -63.84 28.49
CA SER A 119 -25.61 -63.06 27.25
C SER A 119 -24.36 -63.18 26.38
N ALA A 120 -24.45 -62.73 25.14
CA ALA A 120 -23.30 -62.41 24.36
C ALA A 120 -22.47 -61.35 25.14
N GLU A 121 -21.21 -61.23 24.80
CA GLU A 121 -20.30 -60.22 25.36
C GLU A 121 -20.72 -58.80 24.95
N CYS A 122 -20.55 -57.85 25.86
CA CYS A 122 -20.68 -56.43 25.61
C CYS A 122 -19.42 -55.74 26.04
N THR A 123 -18.81 -54.99 25.16
CA THR A 123 -17.68 -54.10 25.50
C THR A 123 -18.23 -52.75 25.92
N GLY A 124 -17.99 -52.40 27.18
CA GLY A 124 -18.23 -51.05 27.71
C GLY A 124 -16.94 -50.24 27.78
N ILE A 125 -17.05 -48.93 27.69
CA ILE A 125 -15.91 -48.01 27.60
C ILE A 125 -16.16 -46.82 28.52
N THR A 126 -15.18 -46.49 29.38
CA THR A 126 -15.19 -45.25 30.17
C THR A 126 -14.67 -44.09 29.33
N ILE A 127 -15.13 -42.87 29.63
CA ILE A 127 -14.64 -41.66 29.00
C ILE A 127 -13.25 -41.35 29.59
N ALA A 128 -12.27 -41.05 28.75
CA ALA A 128 -11.00 -40.49 29.23
C ALA A 128 -11.23 -39.04 29.66
N ASP A 129 -10.72 -38.69 30.82
CA ASP A 129 -10.91 -37.37 31.45
C ASP A 129 -10.20 -36.26 30.66
N THR A 130 -8.94 -36.47 30.33
CA THR A 130 -8.15 -35.53 29.55
C THR A 130 -7.18 -36.22 28.58
N ILE A 131 -6.78 -35.50 27.55
CA ILE A 131 -5.64 -35.91 26.72
C ILE A 131 -4.37 -35.37 27.34
N GLU A 132 -3.49 -36.27 27.75
CA GLU A 132 -2.22 -35.92 28.38
C GLU A 132 -1.16 -35.56 27.36
N ASN A 133 -0.16 -34.76 27.81
CA ASN A 133 1.03 -34.34 27.05
C ASN A 133 0.69 -33.70 25.69
N PHE A 134 -0.50 -33.09 25.55
CA PHE A 134 -0.84 -32.36 24.33
C PHE A 134 0.12 -31.19 24.12
N ALA A 135 0.90 -31.27 23.05
CA ALA A 135 1.91 -30.29 22.67
C ALA A 135 1.73 -29.81 21.24
N ALA A 136 2.18 -28.60 20.97
CA ALA A 136 2.25 -28.00 19.66
C ALA A 136 3.64 -27.40 19.45
N ALA A 137 4.28 -27.68 18.35
CA ALA A 137 5.61 -27.20 18.00
C ALA A 137 5.66 -26.68 16.57
N VAL A 138 6.24 -25.48 16.36
CA VAL A 138 6.49 -24.97 15.02
C VAL A 138 7.63 -25.76 14.39
N THR A 139 7.39 -26.36 13.24
CA THR A 139 8.38 -27.13 12.46
C THR A 139 8.88 -26.38 11.22
N ALA A 140 8.06 -25.45 10.72
CA ALA A 140 8.41 -24.51 9.65
C ALA A 140 7.50 -23.27 9.76
N PRO A 141 7.81 -22.16 9.08
CA PRO A 141 6.94 -20.98 9.08
C PRO A 141 5.48 -21.27 8.66
N THR A 142 5.26 -22.37 7.93
CA THR A 142 3.95 -22.78 7.41
C THR A 142 3.44 -24.07 8.01
N SER A 143 4.07 -24.61 9.08
CA SER A 143 3.65 -25.89 9.66
C SER A 143 3.85 -25.96 11.18
N VAL A 144 2.90 -26.65 11.81
CA VAL A 144 2.89 -26.97 13.25
C VAL A 144 2.70 -28.46 13.41
N LYS A 145 3.59 -29.11 14.16
CA LYS A 145 3.45 -30.49 14.59
C LYS A 145 2.70 -30.51 15.93
N LEU A 146 1.65 -31.31 16.00
CA LEU A 146 0.85 -31.59 17.19
C LEU A 146 1.15 -33.01 17.66
N SER A 147 1.25 -33.22 18.97
CA SER A 147 1.48 -34.55 19.57
C SER A 147 0.78 -34.68 20.91
N TRP A 148 0.42 -35.88 21.30
CA TRP A 148 -0.27 -36.19 22.57
C TRP A 148 0.00 -37.62 23.01
N SER A 149 -0.35 -37.96 24.24
CA SER A 149 -0.28 -39.34 24.74
C SER A 149 -1.45 -40.16 24.23
N PRO A 150 -1.24 -41.48 23.93
CA PRO A 150 -2.28 -42.35 23.46
C PRO A 150 -3.30 -42.66 24.55
N ILE A 151 -4.58 -42.82 24.17
CA ILE A 151 -5.66 -43.34 25.01
C ILE A 151 -5.94 -44.75 24.52
N PRO A 152 -5.69 -45.81 25.35
CA PRO A 152 -5.79 -47.20 24.89
C PRO A 152 -7.20 -47.63 24.42
N ALA A 153 -8.26 -46.99 24.92
CA ALA A 153 -9.62 -47.27 24.49
C ALA A 153 -10.05 -46.52 23.22
N ALA A 154 -9.25 -45.54 22.76
CA ALA A 154 -9.61 -44.76 21.58
C ALA A 154 -9.60 -45.61 20.30
N THR A 155 -10.49 -45.29 19.40
CA THR A 155 -10.42 -45.74 17.99
C THR A 155 -9.55 -44.75 17.19
N GLY A 156 -9.50 -43.49 17.62
CA GLY A 156 -8.72 -42.45 16.99
C GLY A 156 -8.98 -41.10 17.62
N TYR A 157 -8.50 -40.06 16.92
CA TYR A 157 -8.54 -38.68 17.42
C TYR A 157 -9.07 -37.75 16.35
N ARG A 158 -9.72 -36.66 16.80
CA ARG A 158 -10.08 -35.53 15.94
C ARG A 158 -9.35 -34.31 16.43
N VAL A 159 -8.65 -33.66 15.49
CA VAL A 159 -7.86 -32.48 15.74
C VAL A 159 -8.58 -31.25 15.19
N TYR A 160 -8.60 -30.20 15.98
CA TYR A 160 -9.31 -28.97 15.68
C TYR A 160 -8.33 -27.79 15.69
N ARG A 161 -8.53 -26.86 14.76
CA ARG A 161 -7.81 -25.60 14.67
C ARG A 161 -8.78 -24.44 14.71
N SER A 162 -8.37 -23.34 15.35
CA SER A 162 -9.00 -22.03 15.25
C SER A 162 -7.94 -20.99 14.90
N ASN A 163 -8.26 -20.09 13.98
CA ASN A 163 -7.47 -18.89 13.74
C ASN A 163 -7.69 -17.94 14.93
N GLY A 164 -6.61 -17.47 15.57
CA GLY A 164 -6.59 -16.82 16.88
C GLY A 164 -7.61 -15.72 17.17
N SER A 165 -8.42 -15.30 16.18
CA SER A 165 -9.40 -14.21 16.32
C SER A 165 -10.86 -14.66 16.27
N SER A 166 -11.18 -15.85 15.72
CA SER A 166 -12.58 -16.22 15.39
C SER A 166 -13.31 -17.01 16.46
N GLY A 167 -12.61 -17.60 17.43
CA GLY A 167 -13.21 -18.45 18.47
C GLY A 167 -13.85 -19.75 17.97
N SER A 168 -14.10 -19.89 16.67
CA SER A 168 -14.64 -21.12 16.06
C SER A 168 -13.50 -22.08 15.69
N TYR A 169 -13.74 -23.37 15.93
CA TYR A 169 -12.79 -24.44 15.63
C TYR A 169 -13.27 -25.25 14.42
N GLU A 170 -12.37 -25.49 13.48
CA GLU A 170 -12.57 -26.39 12.35
C GLU A 170 -11.82 -27.70 12.56
N THR A 171 -12.34 -28.82 12.05
CA THR A 171 -11.62 -30.09 12.05
C THR A 171 -10.56 -30.06 10.94
N ILE A 172 -9.30 -30.28 11.31
CA ILE A 172 -8.18 -30.32 10.35
C ILE A 172 -7.69 -31.74 10.09
N ALA A 173 -7.91 -32.65 11.02
CA ALA A 173 -7.54 -34.06 10.87
C ALA A 173 -8.43 -34.96 11.69
N THR A 174 -8.56 -36.20 11.24
CA THR A 174 -9.13 -37.33 11.99
C THR A 174 -8.22 -38.54 11.79
N THR A 175 -7.75 -39.15 12.88
CA THR A 175 -6.95 -40.39 12.86
C THR A 175 -7.81 -41.56 13.20
N ASN A 176 -7.41 -42.79 12.83
CA ASN A 176 -8.21 -44.01 13.00
C ASN A 176 -7.47 -45.10 13.78
N SER A 177 -6.43 -44.74 14.52
CA SER A 177 -5.68 -45.60 15.42
C SER A 177 -5.45 -44.93 16.76
N PRO A 178 -5.46 -45.66 17.89
CA PRO A 178 -5.07 -45.14 19.19
C PRO A 178 -3.59 -44.69 19.24
N ASP A 179 -2.76 -45.22 18.36
CA ASP A 179 -1.34 -44.96 18.28
C ASP A 179 -1.00 -43.77 17.36
N ASP A 180 -1.96 -43.31 16.58
CA ASP A 180 -1.82 -42.11 15.72
C ASP A 180 -1.92 -40.83 16.54
N CYS A 181 -0.90 -40.57 17.35
CA CYS A 181 -0.84 -39.47 18.32
C CYS A 181 -0.08 -38.23 17.82
N GLU A 182 0.10 -38.12 16.53
CA GLU A 182 0.79 -36.97 15.90
C GLU A 182 0.01 -36.51 14.66
N VAL A 183 -0.08 -35.19 14.49
CA VAL A 183 -0.62 -34.58 13.28
C VAL A 183 0.22 -33.36 12.93
N THR A 184 0.59 -33.23 11.67
CA THR A 184 1.22 -32.01 11.15
C THR A 184 0.18 -31.18 10.40
N ASP A 185 -0.11 -29.99 10.91
CA ASP A 185 -0.89 -28.96 10.22
C ASP A 185 0.05 -28.15 9.34
N SER A 186 -0.23 -28.10 8.04
CA SER A 186 0.60 -27.48 7.00
C SER A 186 -0.18 -26.39 6.25
N GLN A 187 0.51 -25.65 5.39
CA GLN A 187 -0.05 -24.52 4.63
C GLN A 187 -0.61 -23.40 5.51
N LEU A 188 -0.02 -23.24 6.67
CA LEU A 188 -0.32 -22.16 7.60
C LEU A 188 0.27 -20.85 7.11
N ASN A 189 -0.36 -19.74 7.50
CA ASN A 189 0.23 -18.42 7.26
C ASN A 189 1.41 -18.17 8.23
N PRO A 190 2.56 -17.76 7.73
CA PRO A 190 3.69 -17.37 8.58
C PRO A 190 3.33 -16.24 9.55
N GLY A 191 3.98 -16.22 10.72
CA GLY A 191 3.77 -15.19 11.73
C GLY A 191 2.37 -15.13 12.31
N THR A 192 1.58 -16.20 12.18
CA THR A 192 0.17 -16.22 12.53
C THR A 192 -0.10 -17.06 13.78
N LYS A 193 -1.00 -16.57 14.63
CA LYS A 193 -1.42 -17.25 15.85
C LYS A 193 -2.53 -18.24 15.56
N TYR A 194 -2.33 -19.48 16.03
CA TYR A 194 -3.29 -20.58 15.92
C TYR A 194 -3.59 -21.18 17.29
N ASN A 195 -4.82 -21.66 17.49
CA ASN A 195 -5.22 -22.43 18.65
C ASN A 195 -5.61 -23.83 18.20
N TYR A 196 -5.12 -24.85 18.91
CA TYR A 196 -5.40 -26.25 18.62
C TYR A 196 -6.08 -26.92 19.80
N LYS A 197 -6.97 -27.85 19.49
CA LYS A 197 -7.58 -28.79 20.44
C LYS A 197 -7.57 -30.17 19.83
N VAL A 198 -7.54 -31.18 20.66
CA VAL A 198 -7.65 -32.58 20.25
C VAL A 198 -8.69 -33.26 21.10
N ARG A 199 -9.43 -34.20 20.51
CA ARG A 199 -10.46 -35.02 21.17
C ARG A 199 -10.36 -36.43 20.70
N ALA A 200 -10.23 -37.41 21.61
CA ALA A 200 -10.30 -38.79 21.27
C ALA A 200 -11.76 -39.23 21.04
N TYR A 201 -11.97 -40.26 20.26
CA TYR A 201 -13.23 -40.93 20.11
C TYR A 201 -13.04 -42.44 20.12
N THR A 202 -14.06 -43.16 20.60
CA THR A 202 -14.14 -44.62 20.53
C THR A 202 -15.43 -45.00 19.81
N THR A 203 -15.29 -45.78 18.75
CA THR A 203 -16.45 -46.34 18.01
C THR A 203 -16.77 -47.70 18.53
N THR A 204 -18.01 -47.91 18.89
CA THR A 204 -18.62 -49.22 19.19
C THR A 204 -19.53 -49.61 18.03
N ASP A 205 -20.05 -50.84 18.03
CA ASP A 205 -20.95 -51.35 16.98
C ASP A 205 -22.21 -50.49 16.78
N THR A 206 -22.60 -49.73 17.81
CA THR A 206 -23.83 -48.95 17.81
C THR A 206 -23.64 -47.46 17.91
N ASN A 207 -22.51 -46.98 18.45
CA ASN A 207 -22.32 -45.55 18.78
C ASN A 207 -20.85 -45.10 18.70
N THR A 208 -20.63 -43.79 18.58
CA THR A 208 -19.36 -43.17 18.81
C THR A 208 -19.35 -42.42 20.15
N ILE A 209 -18.47 -42.82 21.04
CA ILE A 209 -18.24 -42.15 22.33
C ILE A 209 -17.13 -41.13 22.17
N TRP A 210 -17.46 -39.89 22.46
CA TRP A 210 -16.51 -38.79 22.44
C TRP A 210 -15.95 -38.57 23.85
N HIS A 211 -14.63 -38.65 23.98
CA HIS A 211 -13.90 -38.31 25.21
C HIS A 211 -13.87 -36.82 25.50
N VAL A 212 -13.27 -36.38 26.60
CA VAL A 212 -13.17 -34.96 26.95
C VAL A 212 -12.31 -34.23 25.92
N LEU A 213 -12.73 -33.04 25.54
CA LEU A 213 -11.96 -32.17 24.65
C LEU A 213 -10.79 -31.55 25.42
N SER A 214 -9.58 -31.59 24.85
CA SER A 214 -8.41 -31.00 25.47
C SER A 214 -8.55 -29.49 25.68
N ASP A 215 -7.77 -28.93 26.59
CA ASP A 215 -7.48 -27.51 26.63
C ASP A 215 -6.84 -27.04 25.33
N ALA A 216 -7.02 -25.76 25.04
CA ALA A 216 -6.43 -25.17 23.85
C ALA A 216 -4.92 -24.97 24.00
N LYS A 217 -4.15 -25.42 23.02
CA LYS A 217 -2.75 -25.03 22.86
C LYS A 217 -2.65 -23.92 21.85
N THR A 218 -2.12 -22.78 22.28
CA THR A 218 -1.89 -21.60 21.45
C THR A 218 -0.44 -21.59 20.98
N ILE A 219 -0.22 -21.39 19.69
CA ILE A 219 1.12 -21.25 19.12
C ILE A 219 1.10 -20.22 18.01
N THR A 220 2.22 -19.53 17.80
CA THR A 220 2.42 -18.60 16.69
C THR A 220 3.47 -19.20 15.76
N THR A 221 3.17 -19.30 14.48
CA THR A 221 4.14 -19.74 13.47
C THR A 221 5.30 -18.75 13.36
N ASP A 222 6.47 -19.22 12.98
CA ASP A 222 7.62 -18.34 12.73
C ASP A 222 7.33 -17.43 11.52
N PRO A 223 7.90 -16.21 11.46
CA PRO A 223 7.81 -15.36 10.27
C PRO A 223 8.41 -16.04 9.04
N GLY A 224 7.80 -15.85 7.88
CA GLY A 224 8.30 -16.34 6.59
C GLY A 224 9.35 -15.41 5.98
N GLU A 225 9.73 -15.72 4.74
CA GLU A 225 10.62 -14.84 3.96
C GLU A 225 9.98 -13.46 3.72
N VAL A 226 10.81 -12.46 3.50
CA VAL A 226 10.35 -11.12 3.11
C VAL A 226 9.85 -11.16 1.68
N THR A 227 8.60 -10.75 1.45
CA THR A 227 7.99 -10.74 0.13
C THR A 227 7.90 -9.34 -0.46
N GLY A 228 7.67 -9.24 -1.78
CA GLY A 228 7.43 -7.97 -2.47
C GLY A 228 8.65 -7.05 -2.54
N LEU A 229 9.87 -7.59 -2.36
CA LEU A 229 11.10 -6.82 -2.55
C LEU A 229 11.19 -6.31 -3.98
N LYS A 230 11.42 -5.01 -4.12
CA LYS A 230 11.60 -4.34 -5.40
C LYS A 230 12.39 -3.04 -5.27
N ILE A 231 13.00 -2.60 -6.35
CA ILE A 231 13.58 -1.26 -6.46
C ILE A 231 12.48 -0.31 -6.93
N THR A 232 12.18 0.73 -6.15
CA THR A 232 11.10 1.68 -6.43
C THR A 232 11.57 2.98 -7.06
N SER A 233 12.83 3.34 -6.85
CA SER A 233 13.44 4.49 -7.51
C SER A 233 14.95 4.31 -7.66
N ALA A 234 15.47 4.85 -8.77
CA ALA A 234 16.88 4.87 -9.10
C ALA A 234 17.27 6.28 -9.57
N TYR A 235 18.21 6.87 -8.84
CA TYR A 235 18.79 8.17 -9.16
C TYR A 235 20.28 8.03 -9.43
N THR A 236 20.95 9.13 -9.79
CA THR A 236 22.38 9.16 -10.14
C THR A 236 23.25 8.41 -9.13
N SER A 237 22.98 8.56 -7.85
CA SER A 237 23.83 8.01 -6.77
C SER A 237 23.04 7.25 -5.70
N SER A 238 21.84 6.79 -6.01
CA SER A 238 21.04 6.04 -5.04
C SER A 238 20.01 5.13 -5.67
N LEU A 239 19.74 4.01 -4.95
CA LEU A 239 18.68 3.07 -5.23
C LEU A 239 17.80 2.95 -3.99
N THR A 240 16.48 2.97 -4.16
CA THR A 240 15.52 2.80 -3.06
C THR A 240 14.82 1.47 -3.21
N LEU A 241 14.95 0.65 -2.18
CA LEU A 241 14.30 -0.64 -2.02
C LEU A 241 12.99 -0.46 -1.28
N LYS A 242 12.03 -1.33 -1.57
CA LYS A 242 10.78 -1.47 -0.83
C LYS A 242 10.39 -2.95 -0.77
N TRP A 243 9.79 -3.37 0.35
CA TRP A 243 9.27 -4.72 0.58
C TRP A 243 7.95 -4.69 1.35
N ASN A 244 7.32 -5.84 1.50
CA ASN A 244 6.12 -5.97 2.31
C ASN A 244 6.50 -6.10 3.80
N LYS A 245 5.83 -5.34 4.66
CA LYS A 245 5.99 -5.46 6.11
C LYS A 245 5.57 -6.83 6.59
N GLN A 246 6.26 -7.32 7.62
CA GLN A 246 5.92 -8.56 8.30
C GLN A 246 5.52 -8.31 9.75
N GLU A 247 4.60 -9.12 10.24
CA GLU A 247 4.28 -9.18 11.66
C GLU A 247 5.24 -10.11 12.40
N ASN A 248 5.32 -9.96 13.72
CA ASN A 248 6.15 -10.79 14.62
C ASN A 248 7.64 -10.80 14.27
N VAL A 249 8.14 -9.69 13.74
CA VAL A 249 9.57 -9.44 13.53
C VAL A 249 10.02 -8.22 14.32
N ASP A 250 11.31 -8.13 14.64
CA ASP A 250 11.92 -6.98 15.30
C ASP A 250 12.47 -5.96 14.28
N GLY A 251 12.74 -6.43 13.06
CA GLY A 251 13.24 -5.58 11.98
C GLY A 251 13.77 -6.36 10.79
N TYR A 252 14.62 -5.70 10.00
CA TYR A 252 15.10 -6.23 8.74
C TYR A 252 16.60 -6.05 8.59
N ILE A 253 17.22 -6.91 7.78
CA ILE A 253 18.60 -6.78 7.33
C ILE A 253 18.61 -6.71 5.81
N VAL A 254 19.24 -5.67 5.30
CA VAL A 254 19.43 -5.45 3.87
C VAL A 254 20.84 -5.90 3.50
N TYR A 255 20.94 -6.67 2.44
CA TYR A 255 22.23 -7.13 1.87
C TYR A 255 22.39 -6.59 0.46
N VAL A 256 23.63 -6.36 0.08
CA VAL A 256 24.07 -6.04 -1.28
C VAL A 256 25.01 -7.12 -1.77
N TRP A 257 24.89 -7.48 -3.04
CA TRP A 257 25.83 -8.41 -3.67
C TRP A 257 27.15 -7.72 -3.99
N GLU A 258 28.25 -8.35 -3.56
CA GLU A 258 29.61 -7.91 -3.85
C GLU A 258 30.24 -8.82 -4.92
N PRO A 259 30.31 -8.38 -6.18
CA PRO A 259 30.84 -9.22 -7.27
C PRO A 259 32.31 -9.64 -7.09
N SER A 260 33.11 -8.82 -6.39
CA SER A 260 34.55 -9.04 -6.19
C SER A 260 34.86 -10.31 -5.41
N ASN A 261 34.01 -10.73 -4.49
CA ASN A 261 34.16 -11.91 -3.65
C ASN A 261 32.95 -12.86 -3.72
N ALA A 262 32.03 -12.60 -4.66
CA ALA A 262 30.84 -13.41 -4.92
C ALA A 262 30.03 -13.71 -3.64
N THR A 263 29.77 -12.68 -2.83
CA THR A 263 29.08 -12.84 -1.54
C THR A 263 28.08 -11.71 -1.28
N TRP A 264 27.10 -12.02 -0.43
CA TRP A 264 26.15 -11.04 0.11
C TRP A 264 26.75 -10.33 1.33
N THR A 265 26.94 -9.03 1.24
CA THR A 265 27.46 -8.21 2.35
C THR A 265 26.32 -7.45 3.01
N ARG A 266 26.27 -7.46 4.34
CA ARG A 266 25.29 -6.72 5.10
C ARG A 266 25.46 -5.21 4.91
N LEU A 267 24.47 -4.59 4.28
CA LEU A 267 24.45 -3.16 4.01
C LEU A 267 23.83 -2.37 5.17
N ALA A 268 22.74 -2.88 5.75
CA ALA A 268 22.05 -2.20 6.84
C ALA A 268 21.30 -3.17 7.76
N LYS A 269 21.21 -2.81 9.06
CA LYS A 269 20.28 -3.38 10.03
C LYS A 269 19.23 -2.33 10.38
N ILE A 270 17.97 -2.66 10.21
CA ILE A 270 16.82 -1.79 10.46
C ILE A 270 16.06 -2.31 11.67
N SER A 271 16.16 -1.62 12.81
CA SER A 271 15.56 -2.05 14.09
C SER A 271 14.12 -1.57 14.23
N SER A 272 13.31 -1.75 13.18
CA SER A 272 11.89 -1.39 13.19
C SER A 272 11.11 -2.25 12.20
N LYS A 273 10.12 -2.97 12.70
CA LYS A 273 9.19 -3.75 11.88
C LYS A 273 8.28 -2.90 10.98
N SER A 274 8.08 -1.63 11.33
CA SER A 274 7.25 -0.71 10.56
C SER A 274 7.95 -0.12 9.34
N THR A 275 9.27 -0.26 9.23
CA THR A 275 10.06 0.23 8.10
C THR A 275 10.04 -0.80 6.98
N ASP A 276 9.59 -0.38 5.81
CA ASP A 276 9.45 -1.22 4.60
C ASP A 276 10.28 -0.71 3.42
N THR A 277 11.18 0.24 3.68
CA THR A 277 12.01 0.87 2.65
C THR A 277 13.43 1.09 3.13
N TYR A 278 14.38 1.07 2.20
CA TYR A 278 15.77 1.44 2.43
C TYR A 278 16.34 2.14 1.20
N THR A 279 17.10 3.21 1.39
CA THR A 279 17.78 3.91 0.31
C THR A 279 19.28 3.77 0.44
N HIS A 280 19.90 3.03 -0.47
CA HIS A 280 21.35 2.95 -0.63
C HIS A 280 21.85 4.19 -1.36
N LYS A 281 22.73 4.95 -0.72
CA LYS A 281 23.25 6.25 -1.20
C LYS A 281 24.76 6.18 -1.44
N GLY A 282 25.27 7.19 -2.15
CA GLY A 282 26.72 7.32 -2.41
C GLY A 282 27.23 6.39 -3.51
N LEU A 283 26.34 5.87 -4.34
CA LEU A 283 26.66 4.93 -5.41
C LEU A 283 27.20 5.65 -6.65
N PRO A 284 28.14 5.09 -7.41
CA PRO A 284 28.49 5.50 -8.74
C PRO A 284 27.26 5.50 -9.67
N HIS A 285 27.22 6.41 -10.65
CA HIS A 285 26.16 6.43 -11.66
C HIS A 285 26.26 5.24 -12.64
N SER A 286 25.17 4.87 -13.27
CA SER A 286 25.08 3.83 -14.31
C SER A 286 25.64 2.48 -13.89
N THR A 287 25.65 2.20 -12.59
CA THR A 287 26.22 0.98 -11.98
C THR A 287 25.10 0.06 -11.51
N GLU A 288 25.22 -1.23 -11.81
CA GLU A 288 24.26 -2.26 -11.42
C GLU A 288 24.55 -2.79 -10.02
N TYR A 289 23.48 -3.02 -9.26
CA TYR A 289 23.50 -3.59 -7.92
C TYR A 289 22.38 -4.60 -7.75
N SER A 290 22.67 -5.66 -6.99
CA SER A 290 21.67 -6.65 -6.59
C SER A 290 21.49 -6.60 -5.08
N TYR A 291 20.26 -6.77 -4.63
CA TYR A 291 19.88 -6.69 -3.21
C TYR A 291 18.99 -7.85 -2.82
N THR A 292 19.11 -8.24 -1.55
CA THR A 292 18.13 -9.09 -0.88
C THR A 292 17.88 -8.57 0.53
N VAL A 293 16.78 -9.02 1.14
CA VAL A 293 16.35 -8.61 2.48
C VAL A 293 15.86 -9.83 3.24
N CYS A 294 16.27 -9.99 4.50
CA CYS A 294 15.61 -10.90 5.44
C CYS A 294 15.07 -10.13 6.64
N ALA A 295 14.08 -10.70 7.31
CA ALA A 295 13.63 -10.23 8.60
C ALA A 295 14.39 -10.93 9.73
N TYR A 296 14.46 -10.29 10.90
CA TYR A 296 14.95 -10.93 12.11
C TYR A 296 13.95 -10.74 13.26
N TYR A 297 13.92 -11.72 14.14
CA TYR A 297 13.03 -11.76 15.29
C TYR A 297 13.71 -12.44 16.48
N LYS A 298 13.24 -12.13 17.70
CA LYS A 298 13.75 -12.73 18.93
C LYS A 298 12.80 -13.83 19.41
N LYS A 299 13.34 -15.04 19.62
CA LYS A 299 12.62 -16.19 20.13
C LYS A 299 13.45 -16.82 21.25
N ASN A 300 12.88 -16.99 22.43
CA ASN A 300 13.55 -17.54 23.62
C ASN A 300 14.90 -16.85 23.94
N GLY A 301 14.95 -15.52 23.77
CA GLY A 301 16.16 -14.73 24.05
C GLY A 301 17.19 -14.67 22.92
N THR A 302 17.09 -15.52 21.90
CA THR A 302 18.02 -15.62 20.76
C THR A 302 17.45 -14.97 19.51
N TYR A 303 18.31 -14.33 18.71
CA TYR A 303 17.93 -13.80 17.40
C TYR A 303 17.91 -14.90 16.35
N HIS A 304 16.82 -14.96 15.60
CA HIS A 304 16.61 -15.79 14.44
C HIS A 304 16.41 -14.91 13.21
N TYR A 305 16.68 -15.46 12.03
CA TYR A 305 16.58 -14.78 10.75
C TYR A 305 15.69 -15.60 9.83
N THR A 306 14.84 -14.92 9.07
CA THR A 306 14.05 -15.58 8.01
C THR A 306 14.97 -15.92 6.83
N GLU A 307 14.47 -16.75 5.92
CA GLU A 307 15.06 -16.85 4.59
C GLU A 307 15.13 -15.47 3.93
N THR A 308 16.12 -15.29 3.07
CA THR A 308 16.25 -14.04 2.32
C THR A 308 15.23 -13.99 1.19
N ALA A 309 14.67 -12.80 0.95
CA ALA A 309 13.82 -12.55 -0.21
C ALA A 309 14.55 -12.90 -1.52
N SER A 310 13.78 -13.24 -2.54
CA SER A 310 14.33 -13.34 -3.90
C SER A 310 15.05 -12.05 -4.27
N ALA A 311 16.27 -12.17 -4.79
CA ALA A 311 17.11 -11.02 -5.11
C ALA A 311 16.51 -10.15 -6.20
N VAL A 312 16.70 -8.84 -6.07
CA VAL A 312 16.32 -7.86 -7.09
C VAL A 312 17.54 -7.09 -7.56
N SER A 313 17.65 -6.92 -8.87
CA SER A 313 18.74 -6.16 -9.49
C SER A 313 18.19 -4.88 -10.13
N GLY A 314 19.02 -3.85 -10.12
CA GLY A 314 18.76 -2.59 -10.79
C GLY A 314 20.02 -1.73 -10.85
N PHE A 315 19.97 -0.67 -11.62
CA PHE A 315 21.11 0.19 -11.84
C PHE A 315 20.81 1.63 -11.40
N THR A 316 21.83 2.33 -10.93
CA THR A 316 21.75 3.77 -10.65
C THR A 316 21.50 4.56 -11.93
N GLY A 317 20.82 5.66 -11.81
CA GLY A 317 20.57 6.56 -12.95
C GLY A 317 21.85 7.05 -13.61
N PRO A 318 21.77 7.57 -14.84
CA PRO A 318 22.93 8.10 -15.56
C PRO A 318 23.46 9.37 -14.92
N ALA A 319 24.62 9.86 -15.39
CA ALA A 319 25.20 11.10 -14.94
C ALA A 319 24.26 12.30 -15.14
N VAL A 320 24.36 13.31 -14.28
CA VAL A 320 23.58 14.55 -14.40
C VAL A 320 24.12 15.37 -15.58
N PRO A 321 23.26 15.94 -16.45
CA PRO A 321 23.73 16.87 -17.49
C PRO A 321 24.47 18.05 -16.84
N SER A 322 25.78 18.14 -17.07
CA SER A 322 26.65 19.07 -16.34
C SER A 322 26.41 20.54 -16.70
N GLN A 323 26.02 20.81 -17.95
CA GLN A 323 25.79 22.17 -18.45
C GLN A 323 24.45 22.28 -19.15
N ILE A 324 23.66 23.27 -18.74
CA ILE A 324 22.48 23.71 -19.47
C ILE A 324 22.68 25.17 -19.87
N ALA A 325 22.42 25.47 -21.13
CA ALA A 325 22.54 26.83 -21.66
C ALA A 325 21.35 27.20 -22.54
N THR A 326 21.07 28.49 -22.67
CA THR A 326 20.14 28.99 -23.69
C THR A 326 20.81 28.94 -25.05
N ALA A 327 20.26 28.16 -25.97
CA ALA A 327 20.69 28.10 -27.36
C ALA A 327 20.11 29.28 -28.18
N SER A 328 18.82 29.54 -28.00
CA SER A 328 18.14 30.70 -28.62
C SER A 328 16.95 31.16 -27.78
N ARG A 329 16.48 32.36 -28.06
CA ARG A 329 15.29 32.92 -27.43
C ARG A 329 14.55 33.89 -28.34
N THR A 330 13.24 33.94 -28.19
CA THR A 330 12.38 34.93 -28.83
C THR A 330 11.51 35.63 -27.77
N ALA A 331 10.54 36.40 -28.18
CA ALA A 331 9.58 37.01 -27.24
C ALA A 331 8.60 35.96 -26.64
N ASN A 332 8.44 34.80 -27.24
CA ASN A 332 7.48 33.78 -26.81
C ASN A 332 8.07 32.37 -26.74
N SER A 333 9.37 32.22 -26.88
CA SER A 333 10.06 30.94 -26.77
C SER A 333 11.46 31.05 -26.19
N VAL A 334 11.90 29.93 -25.58
CA VAL A 334 13.29 29.71 -25.16
C VAL A 334 13.70 28.32 -25.59
N THR A 335 14.79 28.20 -26.34
CA THR A 335 15.44 26.93 -26.64
C THR A 335 16.60 26.73 -25.68
N ILE A 336 16.60 25.64 -24.95
CA ILE A 336 17.72 25.23 -24.11
C ILE A 336 18.48 24.09 -24.79
N ARG A 337 19.77 23.96 -24.47
CA ARG A 337 20.63 22.83 -24.82
C ARG A 337 21.40 22.38 -23.59
N TRP A 338 21.77 21.11 -23.55
CA TRP A 338 22.52 20.51 -22.44
C TRP A 338 23.65 19.60 -22.93
N THR A 339 24.50 19.19 -21.99
CA THR A 339 25.61 18.26 -22.28
C THR A 339 25.04 16.87 -22.58
N GLN A 340 25.58 16.22 -23.60
CA GLN A 340 25.26 14.84 -23.93
C GLN A 340 25.71 13.90 -22.80
N ILE A 341 24.88 12.93 -22.46
CA ILE A 341 25.17 11.82 -21.54
C ILE A 341 25.15 10.56 -22.37
N SER A 342 26.32 9.95 -22.56
CA SER A 342 26.52 8.85 -23.52
C SER A 342 25.73 7.59 -23.19
N ASP A 343 25.58 7.28 -21.92
CA ASP A 343 24.88 6.12 -21.36
C ASP A 343 23.39 6.37 -21.11
N ALA A 344 22.88 7.55 -21.46
CA ALA A 344 21.45 7.83 -21.37
C ALA A 344 20.69 7.26 -22.58
N THR A 345 19.51 6.72 -22.34
CA THR A 345 18.51 6.41 -23.36
C THR A 345 17.85 7.69 -23.88
N GLY A 346 17.80 8.73 -23.06
CA GLY A 346 17.20 10.01 -23.42
C GLY A 346 17.11 10.99 -22.25
N TYR A 347 16.23 11.99 -22.41
CA TYR A 347 16.08 13.07 -21.44
C TYR A 347 14.62 13.36 -21.13
N THR A 348 14.34 13.80 -19.90
CA THR A 348 13.08 14.40 -19.51
C THR A 348 13.30 15.89 -19.23
N VAL A 349 12.42 16.73 -19.74
CA VAL A 349 12.51 18.19 -19.69
C VAL A 349 11.36 18.73 -18.85
N TYR A 350 11.67 19.67 -17.98
CA TYR A 350 10.76 20.23 -16.99
C TYR A 350 10.67 21.75 -17.09
N LYS A 351 9.52 22.29 -16.76
CA LYS A 351 9.28 23.70 -16.52
C LYS A 351 8.71 23.92 -15.13
N TYR A 352 9.23 24.90 -14.40
CA TYR A 352 8.69 25.27 -13.10
C TYR A 352 7.33 25.95 -13.26
N ASN A 353 6.32 25.42 -12.57
CA ASN A 353 4.99 26.01 -12.46
C ASN A 353 4.94 26.84 -11.17
N THR A 354 4.71 28.15 -11.30
CA THR A 354 4.64 29.07 -10.16
C THR A 354 3.39 28.89 -9.31
N SER A 355 2.32 28.33 -9.87
CA SER A 355 1.05 28.09 -9.17
C SER A 355 1.15 26.85 -8.28
N SER A 356 1.63 25.72 -8.80
CA SER A 356 1.86 24.49 -8.05
C SER A 356 3.17 24.48 -7.24
N LYS A 357 4.03 25.50 -7.44
CA LYS A 357 5.37 25.61 -6.84
C LYS A 357 6.25 24.37 -7.08
N SER A 358 6.09 23.73 -8.21
CA SER A 358 6.78 22.48 -8.57
C SER A 358 7.24 22.48 -10.02
N PHE A 359 8.20 21.60 -10.33
CA PHE A 359 8.59 21.35 -11.72
C PHE A 359 7.66 20.32 -12.33
N GLU A 360 7.10 20.66 -13.48
CA GLU A 360 6.23 19.79 -14.27
C GLU A 360 6.99 19.30 -15.50
N GLN A 361 6.91 18.01 -15.77
CA GLN A 361 7.49 17.43 -16.98
C GLN A 361 6.70 17.91 -18.19
N VAL A 362 7.43 18.46 -19.17
CA VAL A 362 6.83 18.96 -20.41
C VAL A 362 7.20 18.14 -21.63
N ALA A 363 8.28 17.35 -21.55
CA ALA A 363 8.69 16.46 -22.62
C ALA A 363 9.53 15.28 -22.11
N ARG A 364 9.44 14.15 -22.83
CA ARG A 364 10.39 13.04 -22.79
C ARG A 364 11.00 12.91 -24.20
N ILE A 365 12.31 12.90 -24.28
CA ILE A 365 13.06 12.94 -25.53
C ILE A 365 13.91 11.67 -25.59
N SER A 366 13.74 10.86 -26.61
CA SER A 366 14.52 9.65 -26.85
C SER A 366 15.82 9.99 -27.60
N GLY A 367 16.87 9.22 -27.30
CA GLY A 367 18.18 9.37 -27.91
C GLY A 367 19.12 10.31 -27.15
N SER A 368 20.30 9.82 -26.79
CA SER A 368 21.31 10.58 -26.06
C SER A 368 21.87 11.78 -26.82
N SER A 369 21.82 11.77 -28.17
CA SER A 369 22.24 12.87 -29.04
C SER A 369 21.22 14.01 -29.12
N ASN A 370 19.96 13.78 -28.77
CA ASN A 370 18.88 14.76 -28.81
C ASN A 370 18.93 15.63 -27.55
N ARG A 371 19.70 16.69 -27.57
CA ARG A 371 20.08 17.51 -26.41
C ARG A 371 19.58 18.95 -26.46
N THR A 372 18.47 19.19 -27.14
CA THR A 372 17.83 20.51 -27.22
C THR A 372 16.33 20.41 -27.04
N TYR A 373 15.74 21.45 -26.47
CA TYR A 373 14.27 21.56 -26.37
C TYR A 373 13.84 23.02 -26.44
N THR A 374 12.74 23.28 -27.19
CA THR A 374 12.18 24.63 -27.35
C THR A 374 10.86 24.73 -26.59
N PHE A 375 10.86 25.56 -25.55
CA PHE A 375 9.64 25.97 -24.87
C PHE A 375 8.96 27.09 -25.65
N THR A 376 7.71 26.91 -25.99
CA THR A 376 6.88 27.85 -26.76
C THR A 376 5.72 28.38 -25.90
N GLY A 377 4.98 29.39 -26.40
CA GLY A 377 3.83 29.96 -25.71
C GLY A 377 4.20 30.74 -24.45
N LEU A 378 5.45 31.15 -24.30
CA LEU A 378 5.94 31.88 -23.15
C LEU A 378 5.56 33.36 -23.23
N LYS A 379 5.41 34.02 -22.07
CA LYS A 379 5.19 35.45 -21.98
C LYS A 379 6.48 36.20 -22.25
N ALA A 380 6.42 37.29 -23.00
CA ALA A 380 7.58 38.12 -23.32
C ALA A 380 8.17 38.80 -22.06
N GLY A 381 9.50 38.97 -22.06
CA GLY A 381 10.23 39.63 -21.00
C GLY A 381 10.10 38.96 -19.63
N THR A 382 9.89 37.67 -19.62
CA THR A 382 9.63 36.89 -18.40
C THR A 382 10.74 35.87 -18.16
N GLU A 383 11.16 35.76 -16.92
CA GLU A 383 12.08 34.72 -16.47
C GLU A 383 11.31 33.41 -16.23
N TYR A 384 11.95 32.29 -16.60
CA TYR A 384 11.45 30.94 -16.39
C TYR A 384 12.55 30.06 -15.81
N LYS A 385 12.15 29.12 -14.96
CA LYS A 385 13.02 28.05 -14.49
C LYS A 385 12.70 26.76 -15.25
N PHE A 386 13.73 26.12 -15.75
CA PHE A 386 13.68 24.86 -16.50
C PHE A 386 14.53 23.82 -15.78
N GLY A 387 14.26 22.56 -16.04
CA GLY A 387 15.04 21.44 -15.52
C GLY A 387 15.23 20.36 -16.59
N VAL A 388 16.34 19.66 -16.53
CA VAL A 388 16.61 18.50 -17.38
C VAL A 388 17.12 17.35 -16.52
N ARG A 389 16.65 16.13 -16.81
CA ARG A 389 17.17 14.88 -16.30
C ARG A 389 17.53 13.98 -17.47
N ALA A 390 18.63 13.27 -17.36
CA ALA A 390 18.87 12.12 -18.22
C ALA A 390 18.14 10.88 -17.66
N TYR A 391 17.78 9.93 -18.49
CA TYR A 391 17.29 8.64 -18.06
C TYR A 391 17.92 7.51 -18.87
N THR A 392 18.10 6.37 -18.24
CA THR A 392 18.48 5.12 -18.87
C THR A 392 17.36 4.11 -18.65
N GLU A 393 17.00 3.38 -19.71
CA GLU A 393 15.94 2.38 -19.68
C GLU A 393 16.50 1.05 -20.21
N ARG A 394 16.44 -0.01 -19.37
CA ARG A 394 16.89 -1.36 -19.69
C ARG A 394 15.95 -2.36 -19.03
N ASN A 395 15.53 -3.39 -19.77
CA ASN A 395 14.70 -4.49 -19.25
C ASN A 395 13.46 -4.03 -18.48
N GLY A 396 12.78 -2.96 -18.94
CA GLY A 396 11.60 -2.40 -18.30
C GLY A 396 11.87 -1.58 -17.03
N PHE A 397 13.13 -1.44 -16.59
CA PHE A 397 13.54 -0.61 -15.47
C PHE A 397 14.11 0.73 -15.95
N THR A 398 13.70 1.82 -15.29
CA THR A 398 14.16 3.18 -15.63
C THR A 398 14.92 3.79 -14.46
N GLY A 399 16.19 4.13 -14.70
CA GLY A 399 17.00 4.96 -13.80
C GLY A 399 17.05 6.41 -14.29
N PHE A 400 16.90 7.36 -13.39
CA PHE A 400 16.95 8.79 -13.70
C PHE A 400 18.17 9.45 -13.08
N SER A 401 18.77 10.43 -13.79
CA SER A 401 19.71 11.32 -13.14
C SER A 401 18.99 12.25 -12.15
N ASP A 402 19.73 12.90 -11.27
CA ASP A 402 19.21 14.08 -10.58
C ASP A 402 18.88 15.18 -11.58
N ARG A 403 17.90 16.05 -11.25
CA ARG A 403 17.52 17.14 -12.12
C ARG A 403 18.51 18.28 -12.02
N LYS A 404 19.01 18.73 -13.18
CA LYS A 404 19.77 19.98 -13.28
C LYS A 404 18.82 21.12 -13.61
N ASP A 405 18.75 22.08 -12.74
CA ASP A 405 17.91 23.27 -12.90
C ASP A 405 18.67 24.39 -13.60
N PHE A 406 17.93 25.20 -14.38
CA PHE A 406 18.46 26.29 -15.19
C PHE A 406 17.42 27.41 -15.34
N SER A 407 17.86 28.67 -15.25
CA SER A 407 17.00 29.83 -15.46
C SER A 407 17.34 30.55 -16.76
N SER A 408 16.32 31.00 -17.45
CA SER A 408 16.46 31.83 -18.66
C SER A 408 15.24 32.74 -18.83
N CYS A 409 15.37 33.74 -19.68
CA CYS A 409 14.29 34.71 -19.96
C CYS A 409 13.94 34.74 -21.44
N THR A 410 12.71 35.10 -21.75
CA THR A 410 12.27 35.47 -23.10
C THR A 410 12.73 36.91 -23.43
N LEU A 411 12.79 37.22 -24.71
CA LEU A 411 13.08 38.59 -25.17
C LEU A 411 11.86 39.51 -24.93
N PRO A 412 12.09 40.83 -24.87
CA PRO A 412 11.01 41.81 -24.88
C PRO A 412 10.14 41.72 -26.14
N ALA A 413 8.87 42.01 -25.97
CA ALA A 413 7.89 42.00 -27.06
C ALA A 413 8.23 43.07 -28.12
N THR A 414 7.81 42.77 -29.35
CA THR A 414 7.91 43.69 -30.48
C THR A 414 6.69 44.62 -30.54
N PHE A 415 6.90 45.88 -30.86
CA PHE A 415 5.81 46.82 -31.07
C PHE A 415 5.28 46.69 -32.51
N THR A 416 4.10 46.15 -32.68
CA THR A 416 3.47 45.93 -33.99
C THR A 416 2.48 47.06 -34.33
N SER A 417 1.36 47.13 -33.62
CA SER A 417 0.27 48.06 -33.82
C SER A 417 0.27 49.27 -32.85
N SER A 418 1.01 49.14 -31.75
CA SER A 418 1.08 50.19 -30.72
C SER A 418 2.08 51.32 -31.00
N PHE A 419 3.00 51.11 -31.96
CA PHE A 419 3.97 52.14 -32.32
C PHE A 419 3.35 53.11 -33.29
N LYS A 420 3.14 54.36 -32.82
CA LYS A 420 2.42 55.44 -33.51
C LYS A 420 3.25 56.68 -33.61
N TYR A 421 2.98 57.52 -34.59
CA TYR A 421 3.53 58.88 -34.64
C TYR A 421 2.45 59.92 -34.93
N THR A 422 2.56 61.08 -34.31
CA THR A 422 1.74 62.24 -34.58
C THR A 422 2.63 63.40 -35.07
N PRO A 423 2.36 63.96 -36.26
CA PRO A 423 3.07 65.16 -36.70
C PRO A 423 2.77 66.37 -35.79
N LEU A 424 3.82 67.06 -35.34
CA LEU A 424 3.71 68.27 -34.50
C LEU A 424 4.66 69.33 -35.02
N GLY A 425 4.24 70.05 -36.04
CA GLY A 425 5.08 71.07 -36.68
C GLY A 425 6.34 70.47 -37.32
N SER A 426 7.53 70.94 -36.92
CA SER A 426 8.80 70.44 -37.41
C SER A 426 9.27 69.12 -36.81
N GLN A 427 8.48 68.55 -35.91
CA GLN A 427 8.82 67.32 -35.20
C GLN A 427 7.71 66.29 -35.29
N ARG A 428 8.01 65.05 -34.86
CA ARG A 428 7.10 63.95 -34.66
C ARG A 428 7.09 63.54 -33.21
N PHE A 429 5.91 63.33 -32.67
CA PHE A 429 5.69 62.68 -31.40
C PHE A 429 5.56 61.18 -31.68
N LEU A 430 6.53 60.41 -31.17
CA LEU A 430 6.47 58.94 -31.25
C LEU A 430 5.95 58.42 -29.93
N GLN A 431 5.06 57.43 -30.02
CA GLN A 431 4.47 56.74 -28.87
C GLN A 431 4.34 55.24 -29.14
N TRP A 432 4.50 54.44 -28.10
CA TRP A 432 4.36 52.99 -28.13
C TRP A 432 3.73 52.46 -26.84
N SER A 433 3.35 51.17 -26.78
CA SER A 433 2.84 50.56 -25.56
C SER A 433 3.94 50.48 -24.49
N LYS A 434 3.55 50.77 -23.25
CA LYS A 434 4.44 50.61 -22.10
C LYS A 434 4.61 49.13 -21.79
N LEU A 435 5.83 48.67 -21.56
CA LEU A 435 6.15 47.32 -21.13
C LEU A 435 6.70 47.39 -19.70
N SER A 436 5.99 46.82 -18.73
CA SER A 436 6.33 46.90 -17.31
C SER A 436 7.66 46.23 -16.96
N TYR A 437 8.03 45.19 -17.72
CA TYR A 437 9.26 44.42 -17.55
C TYR A 437 10.47 44.96 -18.31
N ALA A 438 10.29 45.98 -19.16
CA ALA A 438 11.41 46.59 -19.86
C ALA A 438 12.18 47.56 -18.94
N ASP A 439 13.51 47.61 -19.07
CA ASP A 439 14.33 48.64 -18.44
C ASP A 439 14.34 49.93 -19.24
N GLY A 440 13.93 49.88 -20.50
CA GLY A 440 13.81 51.04 -21.35
C GLY A 440 13.64 50.71 -22.82
N TYR A 441 13.88 51.75 -23.64
CA TYR A 441 13.63 51.70 -25.08
C TYR A 441 14.73 52.35 -25.86
N ILE A 442 14.95 51.88 -27.09
CA ILE A 442 15.88 52.53 -28.03
C ILE A 442 15.11 52.91 -29.29
N VAL A 443 15.22 54.16 -29.69
CA VAL A 443 14.65 54.71 -30.92
C VAL A 443 15.72 54.84 -31.97
N TYR A 444 15.46 54.32 -33.16
CA TYR A 444 16.34 54.36 -34.30
C TYR A 444 15.72 55.15 -35.44
N LYS A 445 16.57 55.83 -36.20
CA LYS A 445 16.32 56.27 -37.57
C LYS A 445 16.67 55.13 -38.49
N TYR A 446 15.75 54.75 -39.36
CA TYR A 446 15.93 53.72 -40.36
C TYR A 446 16.06 54.36 -41.73
N ASP A 447 17.13 54.06 -42.45
CA ASP A 447 17.37 54.43 -43.82
C ASP A 447 16.91 53.23 -44.70
N GLN A 448 15.86 53.44 -45.51
CA GLN A 448 15.29 52.38 -46.33
C GLN A 448 16.22 51.97 -47.51
N LYS A 449 16.97 52.95 -48.06
CA LYS A 449 17.88 52.67 -49.19
C LYS A 449 19.09 51.88 -48.74
N ALA A 450 19.68 52.31 -47.62
CA ALA A 450 20.89 51.68 -47.09
C ALA A 450 20.56 50.47 -46.17
N ASN A 451 19.29 50.18 -45.90
CA ASN A 451 18.86 49.19 -44.91
C ASN A 451 19.59 49.34 -43.55
N LYS A 452 19.81 50.57 -43.10
CA LYS A 452 20.64 50.86 -41.93
C LYS A 452 19.87 51.53 -40.84
N TYR A 453 20.15 51.12 -39.59
CA TYR A 453 19.60 51.69 -38.39
C TYR A 453 20.62 52.55 -37.67
N THR A 454 20.25 53.79 -37.37
CA THR A 454 21.09 54.73 -36.58
C THR A 454 20.35 55.06 -35.30
N ARG A 455 20.98 54.82 -34.13
CA ARG A 455 20.38 55.13 -32.82
C ARG A 455 20.19 56.65 -32.67
N VAL A 456 18.94 57.03 -32.42
CA VAL A 456 18.55 58.43 -32.21
C VAL A 456 18.46 58.76 -30.72
N LYS A 457 17.84 57.82 -29.95
CA LYS A 457 17.59 58.05 -28.52
C LYS A 457 17.59 56.75 -27.75
N LYS A 458 18.19 56.74 -26.55
CA LYS A 458 18.07 55.71 -25.53
C LYS A 458 17.22 56.26 -24.38
N ILE A 459 16.19 55.56 -24.00
CA ILE A 459 15.29 55.88 -22.89
C ILE A 459 15.54 54.83 -21.81
N THR A 460 16.02 55.24 -20.65
CA THR A 460 16.47 54.37 -19.55
C THR A 460 15.38 54.13 -18.50
N SER A 461 14.13 54.29 -18.89
CA SER A 461 12.98 54.09 -18.00
C SER A 461 11.81 53.48 -18.77
N ASN A 462 11.21 52.48 -18.21
CA ASN A 462 9.94 51.90 -18.74
C ASN A 462 8.73 52.82 -18.50
N LYS A 463 8.88 53.86 -17.64
CA LYS A 463 7.81 54.81 -17.36
C LYS A 463 7.59 55.76 -18.55
N THR A 464 8.63 56.00 -19.39
CA THR A 464 8.59 56.87 -20.54
C THR A 464 8.45 56.04 -21.82
N ASN A 465 7.27 56.04 -22.43
CA ASN A 465 6.93 55.27 -23.64
C ASN A 465 6.69 56.19 -24.86
N PHE A 466 7.32 57.35 -24.89
CA PHE A 466 7.24 58.33 -25.97
C PHE A 466 8.51 59.12 -26.12
N CYS A 467 8.69 59.77 -27.26
CA CYS A 467 9.69 60.79 -27.45
C CYS A 467 9.34 61.71 -28.62
N PHE A 468 9.99 62.89 -28.62
CA PHE A 468 10.00 63.81 -29.74
C PHE A 468 11.21 63.57 -30.60
N VAL A 469 11.03 63.58 -31.92
CA VAL A 469 12.05 63.38 -32.91
C VAL A 469 11.84 64.32 -34.10
N PRO A 470 12.88 64.76 -34.83
CA PRO A 470 12.73 65.59 -36.03
C PRO A 470 11.87 64.94 -37.11
N ASN A 471 11.29 65.73 -37.98
CA ASN A 471 10.70 65.21 -39.22
C ASN A 471 11.83 64.59 -40.09
N LEU A 472 11.48 63.51 -40.77
CA LEU A 472 12.42 62.82 -41.68
C LEU A 472 12.05 63.09 -43.13
N ARG A 473 13.08 63.16 -43.98
CA ARG A 473 12.93 63.15 -45.45
C ARG A 473 12.34 61.83 -45.96
N ARG A 474 11.82 61.84 -47.18
CA ARG A 474 11.35 60.62 -47.86
C ARG A 474 12.46 59.55 -47.86
N GLY A 475 12.14 58.31 -47.68
CA GLY A 475 13.11 57.19 -47.63
C GLY A 475 13.67 56.89 -46.22
N TYR A 476 13.30 57.66 -45.22
CA TYR A 476 13.67 57.41 -43.82
C TYR A 476 12.41 57.16 -42.95
N GLY A 477 12.60 56.34 -41.93
CA GLY A 477 11.56 56.02 -40.96
C GLY A 477 12.10 55.93 -39.52
N TYR A 478 11.21 55.89 -38.57
CA TYR A 478 11.57 55.57 -37.19
C TYR A 478 11.21 54.13 -36.85
N ARG A 479 12.02 53.57 -35.95
CA ARG A 479 11.79 52.24 -35.36
C ARG A 479 12.10 52.35 -33.87
N VAL A 480 11.44 51.46 -33.09
CA VAL A 480 11.66 51.35 -31.65
C VAL A 480 11.86 49.90 -31.27
N LEU A 481 12.67 49.63 -30.29
CA LEU A 481 12.72 48.35 -29.58
C LEU A 481 12.77 48.59 -28.07
N ALA A 482 12.30 47.58 -27.32
CA ALA A 482 12.49 47.53 -25.88
C ALA A 482 13.76 46.74 -25.54
N TYR A 483 14.37 47.04 -24.41
CA TYR A 483 15.44 46.23 -23.84
C TYR A 483 15.16 45.93 -22.37
N MET A 484 15.72 44.84 -21.91
CA MET A 484 15.70 44.43 -20.50
C MET A 484 17.08 43.96 -20.08
N LYS A 485 17.37 44.05 -18.78
CA LYS A 485 18.56 43.48 -18.17
C LYS A 485 18.18 42.16 -17.49
N TYR A 486 19.00 41.15 -17.68
CA TYR A 486 18.88 39.88 -17.01
C TYR A 486 20.27 39.31 -16.74
N ASN A 487 20.56 38.95 -15.49
CA ASN A 487 21.88 38.47 -15.06
C ASN A 487 23.05 39.33 -15.58
N GLY A 488 22.94 40.64 -15.43
CA GLY A 488 23.97 41.62 -15.84
C GLY A 488 24.07 41.90 -17.34
N LYS A 489 23.39 41.14 -18.19
CA LYS A 489 23.39 41.30 -19.65
C LYS A 489 22.14 42.02 -20.14
N ILE A 490 22.29 42.77 -21.23
CA ILE A 490 21.18 43.47 -21.88
C ILE A 490 20.67 42.63 -23.04
N TYR A 491 19.36 42.41 -23.04
CA TYR A 491 18.63 41.68 -24.08
C TYR A 491 17.68 42.64 -24.79
N TYR A 492 17.68 42.58 -26.10
CA TYR A 492 16.90 43.47 -26.94
C TYR A 492 15.73 42.72 -27.54
N GLY A 493 14.55 43.31 -27.54
CA GLY A 493 13.42 42.85 -28.33
C GLY A 493 13.65 43.04 -29.81
N ALA A 494 12.81 42.43 -30.64
CA ALA A 494 12.86 42.70 -32.07
C ALA A 494 12.50 44.16 -32.37
N ILE A 495 13.11 44.69 -33.41
CA ILE A 495 12.85 46.08 -33.83
C ILE A 495 11.42 46.20 -34.39
N SER A 496 10.73 47.24 -34.07
CA SER A 496 9.35 47.49 -34.51
C SER A 496 9.22 47.61 -36.02
N LYS A 497 8.01 47.38 -36.54
CA LYS A 497 7.62 47.87 -37.87
C LYS A 497 7.58 49.43 -37.87
N ALA A 498 7.30 50.06 -39.03
CA ALA A 498 7.09 51.50 -39.12
C ALA A 498 5.95 51.97 -38.20
N PRO A 499 6.04 53.17 -37.61
CA PRO A 499 4.93 53.68 -36.78
C PRO A 499 3.70 54.00 -37.62
N ILE A 500 2.56 53.74 -37.06
CA ILE A 500 1.25 54.08 -37.68
C ILE A 500 1.02 55.57 -37.45
N LYS A 501 0.60 56.32 -38.50
CA LYS A 501 0.24 57.72 -38.38
C LYS A 501 -1.01 57.92 -37.52
N ASN A 502 -0.90 58.73 -36.47
CA ASN A 502 -2.03 59.14 -35.65
C ASN A 502 -2.43 60.59 -36.04
N THR A 503 -3.68 60.76 -36.35
CA THR A 503 -4.19 62.05 -36.84
C THR A 503 -4.45 63.06 -35.73
N SER A 504 -4.61 62.59 -34.51
CA SER A 504 -4.86 63.45 -33.34
C SER A 504 -4.14 62.93 -32.11
N LEU A 505 -3.44 63.81 -31.38
CA LEU A 505 -2.91 63.52 -30.06
C LEU A 505 -3.78 64.23 -29.04
N THR A 506 -4.28 63.48 -28.09
CA THR A 506 -5.10 64.01 -27.00
C THR A 506 -4.44 63.75 -25.66
N GLY A 507 -4.89 64.46 -24.66
CA GLY A 507 -4.43 64.26 -23.28
C GLY A 507 -5.51 64.59 -22.28
N THR A 508 -5.28 64.19 -21.05
CA THR A 508 -6.15 64.50 -19.91
C THR A 508 -5.29 65.18 -18.83
N ILE A 509 -5.83 66.27 -18.27
CA ILE A 509 -5.19 66.99 -17.16
C ILE A 509 -5.19 66.08 -15.92
N THR A 510 -4.01 66.01 -15.25
CA THR A 510 -3.81 65.07 -14.11
C THR A 510 -3.92 65.74 -12.75
N ASP A 511 -3.84 67.07 -12.70
CA ASP A 511 -3.85 67.86 -11.46
C ASP A 511 -5.12 68.70 -11.31
N SER A 512 -5.47 69.11 -10.12
CA SER A 512 -6.72 69.76 -9.78
C SER A 512 -6.84 71.20 -10.36
N SER A 513 -5.73 71.88 -10.59
CA SER A 513 -5.73 73.24 -11.07
C SER A 513 -4.47 73.49 -11.92
N VAL A 514 -4.63 73.42 -13.25
CA VAL A 514 -3.51 73.53 -14.19
C VAL A 514 -3.72 74.75 -15.11
N ASN A 515 -2.75 75.65 -15.12
CA ASN A 515 -2.81 76.85 -15.93
C ASN A 515 -2.44 76.57 -17.39
N LEU A 516 -3.38 76.85 -18.29
CA LEU A 516 -3.16 77.00 -19.72
C LEU A 516 -2.60 78.41 -19.96
N ARG A 517 -1.40 78.49 -20.48
CA ARG A 517 -0.66 79.73 -20.62
C ARG A 517 -0.48 80.13 -22.08
N ALA A 518 -0.38 81.47 -22.35
CA ALA A 518 -0.27 82.02 -23.72
C ALA A 518 1.03 81.57 -24.42
N LYS A 519 2.15 81.46 -23.68
CA LYS A 519 3.46 80.95 -24.16
C LYS A 519 4.00 79.89 -23.22
N ALA A 520 4.94 79.08 -23.67
CA ALA A 520 5.62 78.08 -22.84
C ALA A 520 6.46 78.78 -21.77
N GLY A 521 6.20 78.57 -20.48
CA GLY A 521 6.89 79.13 -19.35
C GLY A 521 5.95 79.51 -18.20
N THR A 522 6.48 79.46 -16.98
CA THR A 522 5.71 79.72 -15.75
C THR A 522 5.29 81.21 -15.61
N ASN A 523 6.05 82.11 -16.19
CA ASN A 523 5.81 83.54 -16.12
C ASN A 523 4.89 84.10 -17.25
N SER A 524 4.43 83.23 -18.12
CA SER A 524 3.48 83.59 -19.19
C SER A 524 2.08 83.79 -18.68
N ARG A 525 1.35 84.76 -19.28
CA ARG A 525 -0.07 85.04 -18.95
C ARG A 525 -0.93 83.74 -18.98
N VAL A 526 -1.76 83.59 -17.97
CA VAL A 526 -2.71 82.50 -17.89
C VAL A 526 -3.91 82.79 -18.81
N VAL A 527 -4.17 81.94 -19.76
CA VAL A 527 -5.30 81.97 -20.66
C VAL A 527 -6.56 81.41 -19.99
N ARG A 528 -6.33 80.32 -19.26
CA ARG A 528 -7.42 79.62 -18.52
C ARG A 528 -6.82 78.63 -17.51
N THR A 529 -7.46 78.41 -16.39
CA THR A 529 -7.19 77.29 -15.46
C THR A 529 -8.08 76.10 -15.80
N LEU A 530 -7.51 74.93 -15.88
CA LEU A 530 -8.19 73.67 -16.23
C LEU A 530 -8.23 72.75 -15.01
N ALA A 531 -9.38 72.13 -14.81
CA ALA A 531 -9.57 71.14 -13.74
C ALA A 531 -9.01 69.75 -14.13
N ARG A 532 -8.72 68.93 -13.14
CA ARG A 532 -8.39 67.54 -13.31
C ARG A 532 -9.43 66.79 -14.17
N GLY A 533 -8.98 65.93 -15.07
CA GLY A 533 -9.86 65.22 -15.99
C GLY A 533 -10.21 65.99 -17.28
N SER A 534 -9.86 67.31 -17.39
CA SER A 534 -10.12 68.08 -18.61
C SER A 534 -9.41 67.44 -19.80
N LYS A 535 -10.18 67.19 -20.87
CA LYS A 535 -9.67 66.63 -22.14
C LYS A 535 -9.14 67.75 -23.02
N ILE A 536 -7.96 67.54 -23.59
CA ILE A 536 -7.28 68.50 -24.45
C ILE A 536 -6.78 67.85 -25.73
N LYS A 537 -6.71 68.60 -26.83
CA LYS A 537 -6.03 68.21 -28.06
C LYS A 537 -4.63 68.82 -28.06
N ILE A 538 -3.61 68.02 -28.31
CA ILE A 538 -2.19 68.46 -28.38
C ILE A 538 -1.85 68.69 -29.84
N SER A 539 -1.36 69.88 -30.18
CA SER A 539 -1.00 70.29 -31.53
C SER A 539 0.47 70.62 -31.74
N GLY A 540 1.25 70.73 -30.67
CA GLY A 540 2.65 71.03 -30.71
C GLY A 540 3.28 70.98 -29.34
N TYR A 541 4.57 71.34 -29.26
CA TYR A 541 5.25 71.55 -27.99
C TYR A 541 6.33 72.62 -28.12
N ALA A 542 6.76 73.14 -26.99
CA ALA A 542 7.92 74.04 -26.86
C ALA A 542 8.74 73.63 -25.64
N LYS A 543 10.03 73.90 -25.64
CA LYS A 543 10.89 73.69 -24.48
C LYS A 543 11.13 75.06 -23.82
N SER A 544 10.90 75.12 -22.52
CA SER A 544 11.18 76.33 -21.73
C SER A 544 11.89 75.93 -20.43
N GLY A 545 13.12 76.32 -20.26
CA GLY A 545 14.00 75.79 -19.21
C GLY A 545 14.19 74.30 -19.31
N ARG A 546 14.07 73.62 -18.18
CA ARG A 546 14.14 72.15 -18.08
C ARG A 546 12.83 71.43 -18.45
N TYR A 547 11.76 72.20 -18.71
CA TYR A 547 10.41 71.58 -18.90
C TYR A 547 9.97 71.57 -20.37
N ILE A 548 9.22 70.55 -20.72
CA ILE A 548 8.46 70.46 -21.97
C ILE A 548 7.06 71.03 -21.74
N TRP A 549 6.61 71.88 -22.63
CA TRP A 549 5.27 72.47 -22.64
C TRP A 549 4.53 72.00 -23.89
N TYR A 550 3.36 71.39 -23.74
CA TYR A 550 2.55 71.05 -24.89
C TYR A 550 1.68 72.24 -25.32
N LYS A 551 1.68 72.51 -26.64
CA LYS A 551 0.72 73.42 -27.24
C LYS A 551 -0.61 72.64 -27.32
N VAL A 552 -1.61 73.12 -26.60
CA VAL A 552 -2.88 72.38 -26.44
C VAL A 552 -4.07 73.28 -26.80
N THR A 553 -5.14 72.61 -27.23
CA THR A 553 -6.45 73.24 -27.39
C THR A 553 -7.41 72.54 -26.43
N TYR A 554 -8.04 73.34 -25.57
CA TYR A 554 -9.13 72.94 -24.69
C TYR A 554 -10.46 73.49 -25.22
N THR A 555 -11.49 72.67 -25.33
CA THR A 555 -12.83 73.09 -25.82
C THR A 555 -13.82 72.97 -24.69
N ARG A 556 -14.62 74.05 -24.44
CA ARG A 556 -15.73 74.07 -23.49
C ARG A 556 -16.95 74.70 -24.20
N GLY A 557 -17.95 73.85 -24.49
CA GLY A 557 -19.03 74.25 -25.39
C GLY A 557 -18.49 74.60 -26.77
N SER A 558 -18.90 75.71 -27.35
CA SER A 558 -18.42 76.23 -28.63
C SER A 558 -17.08 76.97 -28.55
N ARG A 559 -16.60 77.31 -27.34
CA ARG A 559 -15.37 78.11 -27.15
C ARG A 559 -14.13 77.26 -27.11
N LYS A 560 -13.08 77.65 -27.88
CA LYS A 560 -11.76 76.99 -27.93
C LYS A 560 -10.71 77.91 -27.28
N TYR A 561 -9.93 77.32 -26.37
CA TYR A 561 -8.82 77.98 -25.69
C TYR A 561 -7.54 77.29 -26.11
N THR A 562 -6.60 78.07 -26.69
CA THR A 562 -5.29 77.51 -27.13
C THR A 562 -4.17 78.13 -26.32
N GLY A 563 -3.21 77.36 -25.94
CA GLY A 563 -2.04 77.79 -25.17
C GLY A 563 -1.11 76.66 -24.86
N TYR A 564 -0.29 76.85 -23.81
CA TYR A 564 0.70 75.83 -23.40
C TYR A 564 0.47 75.38 -21.97
N ILE A 565 0.63 74.05 -21.77
CA ILE A 565 0.61 73.42 -20.47
C ILE A 565 1.87 72.60 -20.32
N ARG A 566 2.46 72.63 -19.14
CA ARG A 566 3.65 71.83 -18.82
C ARG A 566 3.29 70.33 -18.91
N SER A 567 4.19 69.55 -19.53
CA SER A 567 3.87 68.17 -19.94
C SER A 567 3.63 67.18 -18.78
N ASP A 568 4.17 67.45 -17.59
CA ASP A 568 3.96 66.67 -16.39
C ASP A 568 2.54 66.74 -15.82
N PHE A 569 1.77 67.75 -16.19
CA PHE A 569 0.37 67.88 -15.85
C PHE A 569 -0.58 67.25 -16.86
N ILE A 570 -0.07 66.53 -17.85
CA ILE A 570 -0.86 65.94 -18.91
C ILE A 570 -0.57 64.44 -19.05
N ARG A 571 -1.60 63.63 -18.88
CA ARG A 571 -1.57 62.23 -19.32
C ARG A 571 -1.94 62.18 -20.80
N VAL A 572 -0.97 61.98 -21.66
CA VAL A 572 -1.16 61.81 -23.10
C VAL A 572 -1.82 60.48 -23.38
N LYS A 573 -2.84 60.43 -24.29
CA LYS A 573 -3.59 59.26 -24.75
C LYS A 573 -3.21 58.90 -26.17
#